data_cc26db32b5f0f3e9bdcf1786cc5f0a7d
#
_entry.id   cc26db32b5f0f3e9bdcf1786cc5f0a7d
#
_cell.length_a   1.000
_cell.length_b   1.000
_cell.length_c   1.000
_cell.angle_alpha   90.00
_cell.angle_beta   90.00
_cell.angle_gamma   90.00
#
_symmetry.space_group_name_H-M   'P 1'
#
loop_
_entity.id
_entity.type
_entity.pdbx_description
1 polymer ?
#
loop_
_entity_poly.entity_id
_entity_poly.type
_entity_poly.pdbx_seq_one_letter_code
_entity_poly.pdbx_strand_id
1 'polypeptide(L)'
;MNRWRCYLGLAAGAGLTLAALSSMSSGTVIAQGKAATRANCEIRPCDAVARGRAAFNSRNPGDLGGNGRACADCHMPTDAFQLSPAAARARFDALIARRAEDPDADDPLFRPVDADDFRVNGGASVDFSNLVENGLVRVTMPFPLNVRLIDPLTGQPSDETTVDLWRAVMPVLNVAITGPDAVLPIWPPGAPRVPIVGQDPIGPNRQGGYQHDARFETLQEQARGALFAHAQVSVEPQTRLLDDLAAFQQTLFSSPGVEVLASAILSGSAFPDPDPELNEIEQQGKAVFTRACAQCHGSPSHPSTSTPDAALVRPPVRYHSITSACPRPESDGYSPCPPRLERNARTYRITLANGGFQTVTTSDPGRLLLTGQPADLRVMDVTQLRGITRTAPYFHNNSAATLEDVLDLYDAFFRRVARLNPPPNLPPILSSDGLVVDRGFVTAEERPALLAYLRKQ
;
A
#
# COMPACT_ATOMS: atom_id res chain seq x y z
N MET A 1 -10.09 -11.13 66.64
CA MET A 1 -10.59 -12.33 67.27
C MET A 1 -10.56 -13.43 66.21
N ASN A 2 -9.87 -14.55 66.61
CA ASN A 2 -9.73 -15.85 65.96
C ASN A 2 -9.18 -15.93 64.54
N ARG A 3 -7.92 -16.30 64.29
CA ARG A 3 -7.07 -17.50 64.56
C ARG A 3 -7.69 -18.81 64.11
N TRP A 4 -7.00 -19.48 63.17
CA TRP A 4 -6.51 -20.87 63.11
C TRP A 4 -5.81 -21.09 61.79
N ARG A 5 -4.51 -21.30 61.67
CA ARG A 5 -3.45 -22.28 61.93
C ARG A 5 -3.54 -23.57 61.05
N CYS A 6 -2.53 -23.66 60.22
CA CYS A 6 -1.65 -24.77 59.86
C CYS A 6 -2.14 -26.20 59.78
N TYR A 7 -1.78 -26.92 58.70
CA TYR A 7 -1.08 -28.18 58.79
C TYR A 7 -0.16 -28.40 57.60
N LEU A 8 1.12 -28.79 57.92
CA LEU A 8 2.14 -29.34 57.02
C LEU A 8 1.82 -30.81 56.71
N GLY A 9 2.17 -31.26 55.52
CA GLY A 9 2.29 -32.68 55.15
C GLY A 9 3.28 -32.84 54.02
N LEU A 10 4.50 -33.28 54.35
CA LEU A 10 5.51 -33.75 53.40
C LEU A 10 5.13 -35.13 52.90
N ALA A 11 5.22 -35.39 51.60
CA ALA A 11 5.58 -36.70 51.06
C ALA A 11 6.32 -36.57 49.76
N ALA A 12 7.52 -37.17 49.74
CA ALA A 12 8.38 -37.26 48.58
C ALA A 12 7.88 -38.34 47.60
N GLY A 13 8.03 -38.08 46.32
CA GLY A 13 7.82 -39.05 45.25
C GLY A 13 8.51 -38.60 43.97
N ALA A 14 9.63 -39.24 43.67
CA ALA A 14 10.36 -39.00 42.41
C ALA A 14 9.60 -39.56 41.23
N GLY A 15 9.42 -38.78 40.18
CA GLY A 15 8.93 -39.21 38.90
C GLY A 15 9.52 -38.35 37.80
N LEU A 16 10.53 -38.89 37.14
CA LEU A 16 11.08 -38.33 35.89
C LEU A 16 9.99 -38.40 34.82
N THR A 17 9.56 -37.28 34.34
CA THR A 17 8.89 -37.17 33.03
C THR A 17 9.66 -36.17 32.16
N LEU A 18 10.24 -36.69 31.07
CA LEU A 18 10.85 -35.93 29.99
C LEU A 18 9.76 -35.00 29.42
N ALA A 19 9.90 -33.71 29.63
CA ALA A 19 9.20 -32.70 28.85
C ALA A 19 10.01 -32.51 27.54
N ALA A 20 9.45 -33.03 26.45
CA ALA A 20 9.92 -32.69 25.10
C ALA A 20 9.60 -31.21 24.85
N LEU A 21 10.59 -30.36 24.98
CA LEU A 21 10.59 -29.01 24.46
C LEU A 21 10.63 -29.11 22.93
N SER A 22 9.49 -28.98 22.29
CA SER A 22 9.42 -28.70 20.87
C SER A 22 10.00 -27.29 20.63
N SER A 23 11.27 -27.25 20.30
CA SER A 23 11.92 -26.09 19.72
C SER A 23 11.28 -25.80 18.39
N MET A 24 10.36 -24.81 18.33
CA MET A 24 9.97 -24.20 17.08
C MET A 24 11.21 -23.52 16.51
N SER A 25 11.71 -24.11 15.45
CA SER A 25 12.96 -23.73 14.81
C SER A 25 12.87 -22.36 14.20
N SER A 26 13.64 -21.42 14.73
CA SER A 26 14.01 -20.15 14.10
C SER A 26 14.86 -20.31 12.83
N GLY A 27 14.87 -21.50 12.24
CA GLY A 27 15.78 -21.86 11.16
C GLY A 27 15.37 -21.43 9.75
N THR A 28 14.09 -21.06 9.55
CA THR A 28 13.56 -20.81 8.19
C THR A 28 13.88 -19.42 7.66
N VAL A 29 14.09 -18.43 8.54
CA VAL A 29 14.38 -17.04 8.12
C VAL A 29 15.81 -16.87 7.62
N ILE A 30 16.77 -17.66 8.14
CA ILE A 30 18.19 -17.57 7.75
C ILE A 30 18.45 -18.28 6.41
N ALA A 31 17.71 -19.34 6.09
CA ALA A 31 17.85 -20.05 4.82
C ALA A 31 17.28 -19.25 3.64
N GLN A 32 16.18 -18.49 3.84
CA GLN A 32 15.63 -17.57 2.83
C GLN A 32 16.58 -16.42 2.51
N GLY A 33 17.33 -15.90 3.50
CA GLY A 33 18.29 -14.82 3.27
C GLY A 33 19.49 -15.20 2.40
N LYS A 34 19.90 -16.47 2.38
CA LYS A 34 21.04 -16.93 1.54
C LYS A 34 20.65 -17.34 0.13
N ALA A 35 19.44 -17.87 -0.08
CA ALA A 35 18.93 -18.18 -1.42
C ALA A 35 18.56 -16.89 -2.16
N ALA A 36 17.88 -15.96 -1.49
CA ALA A 36 17.53 -14.65 -2.06
C ALA A 36 18.75 -13.83 -2.51
N THR A 37 19.90 -13.92 -1.80
CA THR A 37 21.09 -13.16 -2.18
C THR A 37 21.73 -13.62 -3.49
N ARG A 38 21.49 -14.82 -3.96
CA ARG A 38 22.11 -15.35 -5.20
C ARG A 38 21.27 -15.05 -6.44
N ALA A 39 19.96 -15.20 -6.35
CA ALA A 39 19.02 -14.84 -7.42
C ALA A 39 18.96 -13.34 -7.66
N ASN A 40 19.05 -12.53 -6.60
CA ASN A 40 19.04 -11.06 -6.67
C ASN A 40 20.19 -10.48 -7.49
N CYS A 41 21.34 -11.17 -7.56
CA CYS A 41 22.48 -10.77 -8.38
C CYS A 41 22.32 -11.09 -9.86
N GLU A 42 21.39 -11.93 -10.25
CA GLU A 42 21.09 -12.21 -11.66
C GLU A 42 20.26 -11.08 -12.29
N ILE A 43 19.44 -10.41 -11.47
CA ILE A 43 18.56 -9.31 -11.93
C ILE A 43 19.26 -7.96 -11.87
N ARG A 44 20.16 -7.77 -10.90
CA ARG A 44 20.89 -6.51 -10.70
C ARG A 44 22.32 -6.78 -10.27
N PRO A 45 23.28 -5.86 -10.54
CA PRO A 45 24.66 -6.04 -10.08
C PRO A 45 24.73 -6.23 -8.54
N CYS A 46 25.38 -7.30 -8.09
CA CYS A 46 25.44 -7.67 -6.67
C CYS A 46 25.97 -6.56 -5.76
N ASP A 47 26.93 -5.82 -6.21
CA ASP A 47 27.53 -4.72 -5.47
C ASP A 47 26.58 -3.52 -5.34
N ALA A 48 25.77 -3.22 -6.36
CA ALA A 48 24.72 -2.20 -6.30
C ALA A 48 23.63 -2.59 -5.29
N VAL A 49 23.17 -3.85 -5.34
CA VAL A 49 22.18 -4.38 -4.39
C VAL A 49 22.72 -4.33 -2.96
N ALA A 50 23.98 -4.70 -2.73
CA ALA A 50 24.59 -4.65 -1.41
C ALA A 50 24.69 -3.22 -0.86
N ARG A 51 25.11 -2.25 -1.69
CA ARG A 51 25.14 -0.83 -1.32
C ARG A 51 23.74 -0.27 -1.08
N GLY A 52 22.78 -0.61 -1.95
CA GLY A 52 21.38 -0.19 -1.80
C GLY A 52 20.76 -0.74 -0.52
N ARG A 53 21.04 -2.02 -0.16
CA ARG A 53 20.61 -2.59 1.11
C ARG A 53 21.21 -1.85 2.30
N ALA A 54 22.51 -1.54 2.25
CA ALA A 54 23.17 -0.77 3.30
C ALA A 54 22.54 0.63 3.44
N ALA A 55 22.30 1.33 2.31
CA ALA A 55 21.68 2.65 2.29
C ALA A 55 20.24 2.63 2.80
N PHE A 56 19.44 1.62 2.40
CA PHE A 56 18.05 1.46 2.84
C PHE A 56 17.90 1.30 4.37
N ASN A 57 18.90 0.70 5.01
CA ASN A 57 18.94 0.51 6.46
C ASN A 57 19.78 1.60 7.19
N SER A 58 20.40 2.52 6.47
CA SER A 58 21.21 3.59 7.05
C SER A 58 20.34 4.75 7.51
N ARG A 59 20.60 5.24 8.72
CA ARG A 59 19.99 6.47 9.24
C ARG A 59 20.64 7.76 8.75
N ASN A 60 21.74 7.64 8.06
CA ASN A 60 22.43 8.73 7.36
C ASN A 60 23.01 8.20 6.04
N PRO A 61 22.16 7.83 5.05
CA PRO A 61 22.63 7.29 3.80
C PRO A 61 23.43 8.36 3.02
N GLY A 62 24.68 8.03 2.67
CA GLY A 62 25.51 8.93 1.87
C GLY A 62 25.83 10.28 2.53
N ASP A 63 25.80 10.36 3.85
CA ASP A 63 26.05 11.58 4.64
C ASP A 63 25.15 12.77 4.27
N LEU A 64 23.89 12.49 3.91
CA LEU A 64 22.93 13.53 3.48
C LEU A 64 22.39 14.40 4.62
N GLY A 65 22.73 14.12 5.89
CA GLY A 65 22.10 14.71 7.04
C GLY A 65 20.65 14.22 7.23
N GLY A 66 19.82 15.07 7.82
CA GLY A 66 18.41 14.76 8.03
C GLY A 66 18.05 14.42 9.48
N ASN A 67 16.87 13.81 9.68
CA ASN A 67 16.32 13.54 11.01
C ASN A 67 16.69 12.16 11.57
N GLY A 68 17.62 11.45 10.95
CA GLY A 68 18.10 10.14 11.40
C GLY A 68 17.14 8.99 11.13
N ARG A 69 16.20 9.12 10.18
CA ARG A 69 15.29 8.06 9.75
C ARG A 69 15.87 7.31 8.55
N ALA A 70 15.84 5.97 8.61
CA ALA A 70 16.13 5.08 7.50
C ALA A 70 14.85 4.69 6.75
N CYS A 71 14.96 4.22 5.49
CA CYS A 71 13.83 3.64 4.77
C CYS A 71 13.21 2.45 5.53
N ALA A 72 14.07 1.60 6.12
CA ALA A 72 13.67 0.43 6.91
C ALA A 72 12.94 0.79 8.22
N ASP A 73 12.95 2.04 8.68
CA ASP A 73 12.17 2.45 9.85
C ASP A 73 10.66 2.47 9.56
N CYS A 74 10.26 2.74 8.31
CA CYS A 74 8.88 2.67 7.84
C CYS A 74 8.61 1.40 7.01
N HIS A 75 9.52 1.04 6.09
CA HIS A 75 9.41 -0.18 5.29
C HIS A 75 10.08 -1.35 6.02
N MET A 76 9.43 -1.84 7.09
CA MET A 76 10.00 -2.82 8.01
C MET A 76 10.11 -4.22 7.38
N PRO A 77 11.31 -4.82 7.29
CA PRO A 77 11.47 -6.17 6.74
C PRO A 77 10.64 -7.24 7.46
N THR A 78 10.41 -7.04 8.76
CA THR A 78 9.59 -7.94 9.60
C THR A 78 8.09 -7.77 9.39
N ASP A 79 7.66 -6.71 8.68
CA ASP A 79 6.27 -6.36 8.40
C ASP A 79 6.01 -6.30 6.88
N ALA A 80 6.60 -7.22 6.13
CA ALA A 80 6.52 -7.31 4.66
C ALA A 80 6.93 -6.00 3.93
N PHE A 81 7.91 -5.28 4.48
CA PHE A 81 8.39 -3.99 3.95
C PHE A 81 7.32 -2.91 3.86
N GLN A 82 6.35 -2.94 4.75
CA GLN A 82 5.35 -1.90 5.02
C GLN A 82 5.41 -1.49 6.49
N LEU A 83 4.41 -0.73 6.95
CA LEU A 83 4.19 -0.37 8.35
C LEU A 83 2.73 -0.61 8.72
N SER A 84 2.46 -1.72 9.39
CA SER A 84 1.13 -1.97 9.96
C SER A 84 0.91 -1.18 11.26
N PRO A 85 -0.35 -0.91 11.65
CA PRO A 85 -0.67 -0.32 12.96
C PRO A 85 -0.10 -1.12 14.11
N ALA A 86 -0.10 -2.45 14.01
CA ALA A 86 0.46 -3.33 15.04
C ALA A 86 1.98 -3.13 15.22
N ALA A 87 2.72 -3.02 14.11
CA ALA A 87 4.15 -2.77 14.15
C ALA A 87 4.47 -1.37 14.69
N ALA A 88 3.71 -0.35 14.25
CA ALA A 88 3.85 1.02 14.77
C ALA A 88 3.58 1.10 16.28
N ARG A 89 2.49 0.47 16.74
CA ARG A 89 2.12 0.39 18.18
C ARG A 89 3.21 -0.30 18.99
N ALA A 90 3.69 -1.45 18.55
CA ALA A 90 4.73 -2.20 19.27
C ALA A 90 6.03 -1.38 19.43
N ARG A 91 6.42 -0.62 18.39
CA ARG A 91 7.58 0.30 18.48
C ARG A 91 7.34 1.46 19.43
N PHE A 92 6.12 2.03 19.42
CA PHE A 92 5.74 3.11 20.32
C PHE A 92 5.79 2.65 21.78
N ASP A 93 5.18 1.51 22.10
CA ASP A 93 5.16 0.95 23.46
C ASP A 93 6.59 0.63 23.93
N ALA A 94 7.45 0.10 23.06
CA ALA A 94 8.85 -0.11 23.34
C ALA A 94 9.62 1.21 23.57
N LEU A 95 9.30 2.29 22.84
CA LEU A 95 9.88 3.61 23.05
C LEU A 95 9.47 4.17 24.42
N ILE A 96 8.19 4.09 24.77
CA ILE A 96 7.70 4.56 26.07
C ILE A 96 8.36 3.79 27.23
N ALA A 97 8.51 2.47 27.09
CA ALA A 97 9.18 1.66 28.10
C ALA A 97 10.67 2.08 28.28
N ARG A 98 11.39 2.34 27.17
CA ARG A 98 12.78 2.83 27.25
C ARG A 98 12.85 4.23 27.87
N ARG A 99 11.91 5.12 27.58
CA ARG A 99 11.87 6.47 28.14
C ARG A 99 11.57 6.52 29.63
N ALA A 100 11.02 5.47 30.20
CA ALA A 100 10.86 5.34 31.65
C ALA A 100 12.21 5.15 32.37
N GLU A 101 13.22 4.61 31.67
CA GLU A 101 14.58 4.39 32.19
C GLU A 101 15.56 5.45 31.69
N ASP A 102 15.42 5.89 30.44
CA ASP A 102 16.23 6.90 29.75
C ASP A 102 15.31 7.88 29.05
N PRO A 103 15.08 9.08 29.64
CA PRO A 103 14.19 10.11 29.04
C PRO A 103 14.60 10.55 27.64
N ASP A 104 15.88 10.41 27.28
CA ASP A 104 16.43 10.77 25.97
C ASP A 104 16.32 9.61 24.95
N ALA A 105 15.75 8.47 25.34
CA ALA A 105 15.56 7.33 24.44
C ALA A 105 14.75 7.75 23.20
N ASP A 106 15.26 7.37 22.05
CA ASP A 106 14.74 7.75 20.73
C ASP A 106 14.34 6.54 19.87
N ASP A 107 13.36 6.76 19.01
CA ASP A 107 13.03 5.85 17.92
C ASP A 107 12.78 6.64 16.64
N PRO A 108 13.53 6.40 15.55
CA PRO A 108 13.44 7.18 14.32
C PRO A 108 12.08 7.14 13.61
N LEU A 109 11.22 6.17 13.94
CA LEU A 109 9.86 6.16 13.41
C LEU A 109 9.05 7.37 13.87
N PHE A 110 9.27 7.84 15.11
CA PHE A 110 8.48 8.92 15.71
C PHE A 110 9.17 10.28 15.55
N ARG A 111 9.31 10.72 14.31
CA ARG A 111 9.82 12.06 13.99
C ARG A 111 8.70 13.08 13.92
N PRO A 112 8.93 14.33 14.39
CA PRO A 112 7.90 15.38 14.39
C PRO A 112 7.21 15.56 13.05
N VAL A 113 7.89 15.28 11.94
CA VAL A 113 7.33 15.37 10.58
C VAL A 113 6.07 14.52 10.39
N ASP A 114 5.90 13.44 11.14
CA ASP A 114 4.71 12.57 11.08
C ASP A 114 3.80 12.73 12.31
N ALA A 115 4.03 13.76 13.14
CA ALA A 115 3.10 14.06 14.23
C ALA A 115 1.82 14.71 13.70
N ASP A 116 0.68 14.39 14.32
CA ASP A 116 -0.65 14.84 13.91
C ASP A 116 -0.81 16.36 13.97
N ASP A 117 -0.15 16.99 14.90
CA ASP A 117 -0.18 18.43 15.16
C ASP A 117 1.11 19.17 14.75
N PHE A 118 1.91 18.58 13.87
CA PHE A 118 3.18 19.15 13.42
C PHE A 118 3.05 20.60 12.94
N ARG A 119 2.01 20.95 12.19
CA ARG A 119 1.79 22.31 11.68
C ARG A 119 1.38 23.29 12.76
N VAL A 120 0.71 22.82 13.81
CA VAL A 120 0.20 23.67 14.89
C VAL A 120 1.32 23.99 15.89
N ASN A 121 2.14 22.99 16.24
CA ASN A 121 3.12 23.07 17.32
C ASN A 121 4.57 23.18 16.85
N GLY A 122 4.80 23.37 15.54
CA GLY A 122 6.15 23.58 14.98
C GLY A 122 7.15 22.45 15.23
N GLY A 123 6.65 21.20 15.39
CA GLY A 123 7.49 20.04 15.65
C GLY A 123 7.72 19.70 17.12
N ALA A 124 7.13 20.46 18.04
CA ALA A 124 7.14 20.15 19.48
C ALA A 124 6.07 19.11 19.87
N SER A 125 5.37 18.56 18.88
CA SER A 125 4.29 17.61 19.09
C SER A 125 4.78 16.23 19.52
N VAL A 126 3.96 15.60 20.33
CA VAL A 126 4.09 14.20 20.75
C VAL A 126 2.85 13.37 20.37
N ASP A 127 1.92 13.94 19.58
CA ASP A 127 0.74 13.25 19.11
C ASP A 127 1.06 12.49 17.80
N PHE A 128 1.09 11.17 17.88
CA PHE A 128 1.30 10.26 16.77
C PHE A 128 0.10 9.33 16.56
N SER A 129 -1.11 9.79 16.84
CA SER A 129 -2.30 8.93 16.80
C SER A 129 -2.52 8.31 15.42
N ASN A 130 -2.36 9.06 14.31
CA ASN A 130 -2.47 8.47 12.97
C ASN A 130 -1.41 7.39 12.72
N LEU A 131 -0.17 7.64 13.14
CA LEU A 131 0.92 6.68 12.96
C LEU A 131 0.72 5.43 13.83
N VAL A 132 0.43 5.62 15.12
CA VAL A 132 0.37 4.53 16.10
C VAL A 132 -0.91 3.71 16.01
N GLU A 133 -2.06 4.37 15.77
CA GLU A 133 -3.36 3.69 15.73
C GLU A 133 -3.71 3.15 14.34
N ASN A 134 -3.22 3.82 13.29
CA ASN A 134 -3.62 3.52 11.93
C ASN A 134 -2.45 3.12 11.01
N GLY A 135 -1.19 3.22 11.45
CA GLY A 135 -0.01 2.94 10.62
C GLY A 135 0.16 3.93 9.47
N LEU A 136 -0.32 5.18 9.67
CA LEU A 136 -0.30 6.19 8.62
C LEU A 136 0.82 7.19 8.84
N VAL A 137 1.48 7.55 7.76
CA VAL A 137 2.48 8.62 7.71
C VAL A 137 1.88 9.85 7.03
N ARG A 138 2.41 11.03 7.38
CA ARG A 138 1.98 12.28 6.79
C ARG A 138 2.61 12.49 5.42
N VAL A 139 1.79 12.86 4.45
CA VAL A 139 2.19 13.22 3.09
C VAL A 139 1.69 14.62 2.78
N THR A 140 2.60 15.57 2.64
CA THR A 140 2.25 16.96 2.30
C THR A 140 2.21 17.11 0.78
N MET A 141 1.07 17.56 0.25
CA MET A 141 0.85 17.75 -1.18
C MET A 141 0.53 19.22 -1.50
N PRO A 142 1.12 19.78 -2.56
CA PRO A 142 0.75 21.10 -3.04
C PRO A 142 -0.64 21.07 -3.69
N PHE A 143 -1.33 22.23 -3.70
CA PHE A 143 -2.57 22.37 -4.43
C PHE A 143 -2.31 22.73 -5.90
N PRO A 144 -3.04 22.10 -6.85
CA PRO A 144 -3.23 22.67 -8.19
C PRO A 144 -3.91 24.05 -8.11
N LEU A 145 -3.73 24.85 -9.14
CA LEU A 145 -4.23 26.24 -9.14
C LEU A 145 -5.74 26.38 -8.90
N ASN A 146 -6.50 25.37 -9.27
CA ASN A 146 -7.97 25.35 -9.18
C ASN A 146 -8.53 24.65 -7.95
N VAL A 147 -7.68 24.21 -7.02
CA VAL A 147 -8.08 23.52 -5.78
C VAL A 147 -7.66 24.33 -4.56
N ARG A 148 -8.56 24.48 -3.59
CA ARG A 148 -8.32 25.14 -2.31
C ARG A 148 -9.00 24.36 -1.19
N LEU A 149 -8.47 24.46 0.03
CA LEU A 149 -9.21 24.07 1.23
C LEU A 149 -10.28 25.11 1.56
N ILE A 150 -11.33 24.64 2.19
CA ILE A 150 -12.31 25.48 2.85
C ILE A 150 -11.94 25.52 4.35
N ASP A 151 -11.71 26.71 4.86
CA ASP A 151 -11.54 26.95 6.28
C ASP A 151 -12.85 26.59 7.02
N PRO A 152 -12.83 25.63 7.96
CA PRO A 152 -14.02 25.18 8.66
C PRO A 152 -14.66 26.25 9.55
N LEU A 153 -13.91 27.28 9.95
CA LEU A 153 -14.39 28.35 10.82
C LEU A 153 -15.11 29.45 10.03
N THR A 154 -14.57 29.81 8.86
CA THR A 154 -15.09 30.90 8.05
C THR A 154 -15.98 30.43 6.91
N GLY A 155 -15.89 29.15 6.50
CA GLY A 155 -16.55 28.62 5.32
C GLY A 155 -15.98 29.15 4.00
N GLN A 156 -14.88 29.90 4.03
CA GLN A 156 -14.23 30.49 2.86
C GLN A 156 -12.99 29.70 2.42
N PRO A 157 -12.56 29.83 1.16
CA PRO A 157 -11.28 29.25 0.74
C PRO A 157 -10.12 29.78 1.61
N SER A 158 -9.26 28.86 2.08
CA SER A 158 -8.07 29.21 2.83
C SER A 158 -6.93 29.64 1.89
N ASP A 159 -5.95 30.37 2.46
CA ASP A 159 -4.72 30.77 1.76
C ASP A 159 -3.64 29.67 1.76
N GLU A 160 -3.95 28.49 2.32
CA GLU A 160 -3.00 27.38 2.34
C GLU A 160 -2.66 26.92 0.92
N THR A 161 -1.37 26.67 0.68
CA THR A 161 -0.83 26.22 -0.61
C THR A 161 -0.60 24.73 -0.66
N THR A 162 -0.69 24.05 0.49
CA THR A 162 -0.49 22.60 0.63
C THR A 162 -1.51 22.00 1.57
N VAL A 163 -1.69 20.68 1.47
CA VAL A 163 -2.50 19.89 2.41
C VAL A 163 -1.71 18.71 2.92
N ASP A 164 -1.94 18.34 4.18
CA ASP A 164 -1.44 17.11 4.76
C ASP A 164 -2.48 16.00 4.61
N LEU A 165 -2.04 14.89 4.03
CA LEU A 165 -2.78 13.65 3.88
C LEU A 165 -2.14 12.57 4.76
N TRP A 166 -2.94 11.60 5.15
CA TRP A 166 -2.51 10.47 5.95
C TRP A 166 -2.63 9.19 5.13
N ARG A 167 -1.48 8.59 4.81
CA ARG A 167 -1.42 7.43 3.92
C ARG A 167 -0.63 6.29 4.54
N ALA A 168 -1.06 5.07 4.23
CA ALA A 168 -0.34 3.86 4.59
C ALA A 168 1.04 3.81 3.91
N VAL A 169 2.00 3.22 4.59
CA VAL A 169 3.31 2.91 4.01
C VAL A 169 3.15 1.71 3.07
N MET A 170 3.32 1.94 1.78
CA MET A 170 3.19 0.87 0.78
C MET A 170 4.30 -0.17 0.92
N PRO A 171 3.99 -1.47 0.76
CA PRO A 171 5.04 -2.47 0.68
C PRO A 171 5.91 -2.25 -0.56
N VAL A 172 7.23 -2.36 -0.41
CA VAL A 172 8.18 -2.28 -1.54
C VAL A 172 8.43 -3.64 -2.19
N LEU A 173 7.45 -4.55 -2.11
CA LEU A 173 7.52 -5.87 -2.73
C LEU A 173 7.12 -5.81 -4.20
N ASN A 174 7.79 -6.63 -5.02
CA ASN A 174 7.47 -6.85 -6.44
C ASN A 174 7.66 -5.62 -7.35
N VAL A 175 8.33 -4.56 -6.88
CA VAL A 175 8.48 -3.32 -7.65
C VAL A 175 9.24 -3.53 -8.96
N ALA A 176 10.07 -4.57 -9.07
CA ALA A 176 10.76 -4.93 -10.32
C ALA A 176 9.80 -5.25 -11.48
N ILE A 177 8.57 -5.65 -11.18
CA ILE A 177 7.60 -6.10 -12.18
C ILE A 177 6.29 -5.29 -12.17
N THR A 178 6.10 -4.40 -11.20
CA THR A 178 4.83 -3.65 -11.05
C THR A 178 4.96 -2.16 -11.33
N GLY A 179 6.16 -1.60 -11.26
CA GLY A 179 6.40 -0.18 -11.49
C GLY A 179 6.37 0.23 -12.97
N PRO A 180 6.23 1.52 -13.27
CA PRO A 180 6.23 2.05 -14.64
C PRO A 180 7.59 1.92 -15.34
N ASP A 181 8.67 1.95 -14.57
CA ASP A 181 10.06 1.72 -14.98
C ASP A 181 10.52 0.28 -14.74
N ALA A 182 9.59 -0.61 -14.39
CA ALA A 182 9.89 -2.03 -14.33
C ALA A 182 10.44 -2.50 -15.69
N VAL A 183 11.41 -3.40 -15.64
CA VAL A 183 12.19 -3.85 -16.81
C VAL A 183 11.34 -4.57 -17.88
N LEU A 184 10.05 -4.65 -17.67
CA LEU A 184 9.13 -5.18 -18.67
C LEU A 184 9.18 -4.31 -19.93
N PRO A 185 9.39 -4.91 -21.12
CA PRO A 185 9.01 -4.26 -22.37
C PRO A 185 7.50 -4.02 -22.29
N ILE A 186 7.14 -2.78 -22.05
CA ILE A 186 5.79 -2.35 -21.72
C ILE A 186 4.80 -2.67 -22.82
N TRP A 187 5.31 -2.89 -24.03
CA TRP A 187 4.54 -3.20 -25.23
C TRP A 187 5.46 -3.71 -26.32
N PRO A 188 5.02 -4.67 -27.14
CA PRO A 188 5.78 -5.01 -28.34
C PRO A 188 6.00 -3.76 -29.20
N PRO A 189 7.20 -3.51 -29.70
CA PRO A 189 7.46 -2.39 -30.60
C PRO A 189 6.46 -2.41 -31.76
N GLY A 190 5.68 -1.33 -31.92
CA GLY A 190 4.72 -1.20 -33.03
C GLY A 190 3.30 -1.68 -32.75
N ALA A 191 2.99 -2.25 -31.57
CA ALA A 191 1.60 -2.59 -31.24
C ALA A 191 0.76 -1.33 -31.01
N PRO A 192 -0.48 -1.25 -31.51
CA PRO A 192 -1.35 -0.10 -31.27
C PRO A 192 -1.68 -0.01 -29.79
N ARG A 193 -1.40 1.13 -29.17
CA ARG A 193 -1.78 1.40 -27.79
C ARG A 193 -3.28 1.63 -27.73
N VAL A 194 -4.00 0.73 -27.10
CA VAL A 194 -5.42 0.95 -26.81
C VAL A 194 -5.50 1.97 -25.67
N PRO A 195 -6.20 3.09 -25.83
CA PRO A 195 -6.47 4.00 -24.74
C PRO A 195 -7.20 3.25 -23.63
N ILE A 196 -6.56 3.04 -22.49
CA ILE A 196 -7.22 2.49 -21.32
C ILE A 196 -8.05 3.63 -20.72
N VAL A 197 -9.33 3.38 -20.48
CA VAL A 197 -10.21 4.33 -19.79
C VAL A 197 -9.59 4.69 -18.45
N GLY A 198 -9.34 5.99 -18.21
CA GLY A 198 -8.64 6.47 -17.02
C GLY A 198 -7.16 6.78 -17.23
N GLN A 199 -6.66 6.80 -18.47
CA GLN A 199 -5.31 7.30 -18.73
C GLN A 199 -5.21 8.80 -18.46
N ASP A 200 -4.14 9.17 -17.77
CA ASP A 200 -3.76 10.55 -17.50
C ASP A 200 -3.61 11.33 -18.82
N PRO A 201 -4.32 12.45 -19.02
CA PRO A 201 -4.19 13.29 -20.20
C PRO A 201 -2.80 13.99 -20.29
N ILE A 202 -1.97 13.91 -19.26
CA ILE A 202 -0.66 14.59 -19.21
C ILE A 202 0.41 13.91 -20.08
N GLY A 203 0.13 12.75 -20.68
CA GLY A 203 1.05 12.18 -21.67
C GLY A 203 0.66 10.78 -22.14
N PRO A 204 0.85 10.51 -23.43
CA PRO A 204 0.48 9.24 -24.05
C PRO A 204 1.33 8.05 -23.56
N ASN A 205 2.30 8.25 -22.69
CA ASN A 205 3.29 7.26 -22.26
C ASN A 205 3.30 6.96 -20.77
N ARG A 206 2.54 7.66 -19.95
CA ARG A 206 2.50 7.42 -18.49
C ARG A 206 1.62 6.22 -18.15
N GLN A 207 2.26 5.12 -17.81
CA GLN A 207 1.60 3.85 -17.44
C GLN A 207 1.66 3.61 -15.94
N GLY A 208 1.14 4.54 -15.14
CA GLY A 208 1.21 4.48 -13.70
C GLY A 208 2.45 5.17 -13.13
N GLY A 209 2.67 4.95 -11.85
CA GLY A 209 3.79 5.53 -11.10
C GLY A 209 3.96 4.84 -9.77
N TYR A 210 4.90 5.32 -9.00
CA TYR A 210 5.09 4.90 -7.62
C TYR A 210 4.29 5.80 -6.68
N GLN A 211 3.93 5.31 -5.51
CA GLN A 211 3.01 5.84 -4.52
C GLN A 211 1.53 5.59 -4.88
N HIS A 212 0.63 5.73 -3.90
CA HIS A 212 -0.81 5.49 -4.06
C HIS A 212 -1.47 6.29 -5.19
N ASP A 213 -0.95 7.46 -5.49
CA ASP A 213 -1.43 8.36 -6.55
C ASP A 213 -0.57 8.33 -7.81
N ALA A 214 0.44 7.44 -7.86
CA ALA A 214 1.33 7.25 -9.01
C ALA A 214 2.07 8.52 -9.43
N ARG A 215 2.53 9.36 -8.47
CA ARG A 215 3.16 10.65 -8.74
C ARG A 215 4.61 10.58 -9.19
N PHE A 216 5.30 9.46 -8.97
CA PHE A 216 6.69 9.27 -9.38
C PHE A 216 6.81 8.25 -10.51
N GLU A 217 7.59 8.57 -11.53
CA GLU A 217 7.79 7.70 -12.69
C GLU A 217 8.84 6.61 -12.45
N THR A 218 9.82 6.89 -11.58
CA THR A 218 10.94 5.99 -11.31
C THR A 218 11.10 5.74 -9.80
N LEU A 219 11.75 4.62 -9.45
CA LEU A 219 12.12 4.35 -8.06
C LEU A 219 13.14 5.37 -7.52
N GLN A 220 14.00 5.91 -8.38
CA GLN A 220 14.95 6.94 -8.02
C GLN A 220 14.24 8.23 -7.59
N GLU A 221 13.26 8.69 -8.37
CA GLU A 221 12.44 9.86 -8.01
C GLU A 221 11.65 9.63 -6.74
N GLN A 222 11.06 8.42 -6.58
CA GLN A 222 10.35 8.05 -5.37
C GLN A 222 11.28 8.06 -4.16
N ALA A 223 12.47 7.44 -4.25
CA ALA A 223 13.45 7.41 -3.17
C ALA A 223 13.93 8.83 -2.81
N ARG A 224 14.23 9.67 -3.83
CA ARG A 224 14.59 11.07 -3.63
C ARG A 224 13.49 11.83 -2.90
N GLY A 225 12.23 11.69 -3.35
CA GLY A 225 11.08 12.32 -2.71
C GLY A 225 10.91 11.90 -1.26
N ALA A 226 11.06 10.60 -0.96
CA ALA A 226 10.97 10.07 0.41
C ALA A 226 12.11 10.56 1.32
N LEU A 227 13.35 10.66 0.80
CA LEU A 227 14.48 11.20 1.56
C LEU A 227 14.21 12.65 1.99
N PHE A 228 13.72 13.50 1.11
CA PHE A 228 13.38 14.88 1.47
C PHE A 228 12.14 14.97 2.38
N ALA A 229 11.06 14.27 2.04
CA ALA A 229 9.80 14.41 2.76
C ALA A 229 9.82 13.78 4.17
N HIS A 230 10.38 12.55 4.29
CA HIS A 230 10.28 11.78 5.52
C HIS A 230 11.58 11.70 6.33
N ALA A 231 12.74 11.61 5.66
CA ALA A 231 14.03 11.65 6.34
C ALA A 231 14.59 13.08 6.48
N GLN A 232 13.95 14.07 5.84
CA GLN A 232 14.30 15.50 5.93
C GLN A 232 15.77 15.77 5.65
N VAL A 233 16.33 15.10 4.64
CA VAL A 233 17.73 15.31 4.25
C VAL A 233 17.94 16.75 3.76
N SER A 234 19.12 17.30 4.01
CA SER A 234 19.48 18.68 3.69
C SER A 234 20.36 18.79 2.44
N VAL A 235 20.88 17.67 1.96
CA VAL A 235 21.78 17.58 0.79
C VAL A 235 21.11 16.76 -0.31
N GLU A 236 21.31 17.16 -1.56
CA GLU A 236 20.79 16.43 -2.72
C GLU A 236 21.44 15.05 -2.84
N PRO A 237 20.68 13.96 -2.89
CA PRO A 237 21.21 12.61 -3.03
C PRO A 237 21.93 12.43 -4.38
N GLN A 238 23.10 11.81 -4.35
CA GLN A 238 23.80 11.44 -5.58
C GLN A 238 23.02 10.41 -6.38
N THR A 239 23.03 10.51 -7.71
CA THR A 239 22.36 9.56 -8.62
C THR A 239 22.70 8.11 -8.29
N ARG A 240 23.99 7.83 -8.03
CA ARG A 240 24.43 6.47 -7.66
C ARG A 240 23.73 5.92 -6.41
N LEU A 241 23.52 6.75 -5.40
CA LEU A 241 22.78 6.32 -4.19
C LEU A 241 21.33 5.93 -4.52
N LEU A 242 20.69 6.74 -5.36
CA LEU A 242 19.32 6.49 -5.80
C LEU A 242 19.23 5.22 -6.67
N ASP A 243 20.20 5.00 -7.56
CA ASP A 243 20.31 3.77 -8.36
C ASP A 243 20.53 2.53 -7.51
N ASP A 244 21.41 2.61 -6.51
CA ASP A 244 21.68 1.52 -5.57
C ASP A 244 20.43 1.20 -4.73
N LEU A 245 19.69 2.22 -4.24
CA LEU A 245 18.41 2.04 -3.53
C LEU A 245 17.36 1.38 -4.43
N ALA A 246 17.23 1.82 -5.68
CA ALA A 246 16.32 1.21 -6.65
C ALA A 246 16.71 -0.25 -6.94
N ALA A 247 18.01 -0.53 -7.15
CA ALA A 247 18.50 -1.87 -7.39
C ALA A 247 18.16 -2.83 -6.22
N PHE A 248 18.31 -2.39 -4.98
CA PHE A 248 17.91 -3.19 -3.82
C PHE A 248 16.40 -3.44 -3.76
N GLN A 249 15.57 -2.41 -3.89
CA GLN A 249 14.11 -2.55 -3.85
C GLN A 249 13.60 -3.51 -4.93
N GLN A 250 14.20 -3.49 -6.12
CA GLN A 250 13.85 -4.40 -7.22
C GLN A 250 14.21 -5.87 -6.97
N THR A 251 14.91 -6.19 -5.90
CA THR A 251 15.19 -7.57 -5.46
C THR A 251 14.23 -8.10 -4.39
N LEU A 252 13.23 -7.32 -4.01
CA LEU A 252 12.28 -7.68 -2.96
C LEU A 252 11.03 -8.30 -3.59
N PHE A 253 10.85 -9.59 -3.39
CA PHE A 253 9.72 -10.35 -3.92
C PHE A 253 8.83 -10.92 -2.82
N SER A 254 7.53 -10.99 -3.11
CA SER A 254 6.55 -11.57 -2.19
C SER A 254 6.64 -13.10 -2.11
N SER A 255 7.12 -13.76 -3.16
CA SER A 255 7.32 -15.21 -3.19
C SER A 255 8.41 -15.61 -4.19
N PRO A 256 8.98 -16.83 -4.05
CA PRO A 256 9.90 -17.37 -5.05
C PRO A 256 9.29 -17.48 -6.46
N GLY A 257 7.99 -17.77 -6.57
CA GLY A 257 7.30 -17.83 -7.86
C GLY A 257 7.29 -16.47 -8.58
N VAL A 258 7.12 -15.38 -7.85
CA VAL A 258 7.19 -14.01 -8.40
C VAL A 258 8.63 -13.66 -8.80
N GLU A 259 9.65 -14.11 -8.07
CA GLU A 259 11.05 -13.93 -8.44
C GLU A 259 11.39 -14.63 -9.75
N VAL A 260 10.95 -15.90 -9.91
CA VAL A 260 11.12 -16.66 -11.16
C VAL A 260 10.40 -15.98 -12.32
N LEU A 261 9.16 -15.47 -12.09
CA LEU A 261 8.43 -14.69 -13.09
C LEU A 261 9.23 -13.45 -13.51
N ALA A 262 9.78 -12.69 -12.55
CA ALA A 262 10.60 -11.51 -12.83
C ALA A 262 11.83 -11.86 -13.67
N SER A 263 12.52 -12.95 -13.36
CA SER A 263 13.68 -13.44 -14.12
C SER A 263 13.29 -13.85 -15.56
N ALA A 264 12.16 -14.52 -15.72
CA ALA A 264 11.64 -14.90 -17.05
C ALA A 264 11.29 -13.67 -17.91
N ILE A 265 10.66 -12.67 -17.29
CA ILE A 265 10.34 -11.39 -17.93
C ILE A 265 11.63 -10.69 -18.43
N LEU A 266 12.64 -10.59 -17.57
CA LEU A 266 13.92 -9.96 -17.90
C LEU A 266 14.68 -10.65 -19.02
N SER A 267 14.63 -11.97 -19.05
CA SER A 267 15.31 -12.79 -20.08
C SER A 267 14.52 -12.90 -21.38
N GLY A 268 13.27 -12.40 -21.42
CA GLY A 268 12.37 -12.59 -22.56
C GLY A 268 11.93 -14.05 -22.75
N SER A 269 12.01 -14.87 -21.69
CA SER A 269 11.58 -16.26 -21.70
C SER A 269 10.07 -16.38 -21.57
N ALA A 270 9.54 -17.59 -21.83
CA ALA A 270 8.13 -17.89 -21.55
C ALA A 270 7.82 -17.68 -20.06
N PHE A 271 6.70 -17.02 -19.78
CA PHE A 271 6.32 -16.70 -18.41
C PHE A 271 5.75 -17.92 -17.70
N PRO A 272 6.33 -18.31 -16.56
CA PRO A 272 5.73 -19.34 -15.73
C PRO A 272 4.44 -18.82 -15.10
N ASP A 273 3.49 -19.72 -14.83
CA ASP A 273 2.36 -19.37 -13.95
C ASP A 273 2.93 -19.17 -12.53
N PRO A 274 2.86 -17.97 -11.96
CA PRO A 274 3.40 -17.70 -10.63
C PRO A 274 2.45 -18.15 -9.53
N ASP A 275 1.22 -18.60 -9.86
CA ASP A 275 0.31 -19.11 -8.86
C ASP A 275 0.86 -20.42 -8.28
N PRO A 276 0.77 -20.63 -6.98
CA PRO A 276 1.08 -21.91 -6.37
C PRO A 276 0.06 -22.97 -6.84
N GLU A 277 0.34 -24.23 -6.58
CA GLU A 277 -0.64 -25.30 -6.81
C GLU A 277 -1.94 -25.01 -6.03
N LEU A 278 -3.06 -24.96 -6.74
CA LEU A 278 -4.37 -24.62 -6.21
C LEU A 278 -5.22 -25.87 -5.99
N ASN A 279 -5.84 -25.98 -4.83
CA ASN A 279 -6.88 -26.96 -4.59
C ASN A 279 -8.22 -26.57 -5.26
N GLU A 280 -9.24 -27.40 -5.14
CA GLU A 280 -10.52 -27.22 -5.84
C GLU A 280 -11.22 -25.89 -5.47
N ILE A 281 -11.29 -25.52 -4.19
CA ILE A 281 -11.92 -24.26 -3.77
C ILE A 281 -11.11 -23.04 -4.21
N GLU A 282 -9.80 -23.15 -4.24
CA GLU A 282 -8.91 -22.09 -4.71
C GLU A 282 -9.02 -21.92 -6.24
N GLN A 283 -9.21 -23.00 -6.99
CA GLN A 283 -9.48 -22.95 -8.42
C GLN A 283 -10.84 -22.30 -8.72
N GLN A 284 -11.89 -22.61 -7.95
CA GLN A 284 -13.16 -21.91 -8.03
C GLN A 284 -12.97 -20.41 -7.72
N GLY A 285 -12.19 -20.08 -6.70
CA GLY A 285 -11.85 -18.70 -6.36
C GLY A 285 -11.10 -17.98 -7.48
N LYS A 286 -10.16 -18.65 -8.16
CA LYS A 286 -9.48 -18.12 -9.36
C LYS A 286 -10.47 -17.80 -10.49
N ALA A 287 -11.48 -18.65 -10.69
CA ALA A 287 -12.52 -18.39 -11.68
C ALA A 287 -13.35 -17.15 -11.33
N VAL A 288 -13.74 -16.99 -10.05
CA VAL A 288 -14.43 -15.79 -9.56
C VAL A 288 -13.56 -14.54 -9.72
N PHE A 289 -12.28 -14.63 -9.34
CA PHE A 289 -11.31 -13.53 -9.51
C PHE A 289 -11.18 -13.11 -10.97
N THR A 290 -11.04 -14.08 -11.88
CA THR A 290 -10.89 -13.82 -13.32
C THR A 290 -12.10 -13.06 -13.87
N ARG A 291 -13.31 -13.44 -13.45
CA ARG A 291 -14.54 -12.78 -13.85
C ARG A 291 -14.73 -11.40 -13.25
N ALA A 292 -14.48 -11.25 -11.94
CA ALA A 292 -14.91 -10.09 -11.17
C ALA A 292 -13.79 -9.06 -10.91
N CYS A 293 -12.52 -9.50 -10.81
CA CYS A 293 -11.43 -8.65 -10.35
C CYS A 293 -10.38 -8.39 -11.44
N ALA A 294 -10.18 -9.36 -12.35
CA ALA A 294 -9.10 -9.32 -13.32
C ALA A 294 -9.20 -8.16 -14.32
N GLN A 295 -10.38 -7.60 -14.54
CA GLN A 295 -10.55 -6.41 -15.39
C GLN A 295 -9.73 -5.21 -14.89
N CYS A 296 -9.55 -5.10 -13.57
CA CYS A 296 -8.73 -4.06 -12.97
C CYS A 296 -7.36 -4.59 -12.51
N HIS A 297 -7.31 -5.76 -11.87
CA HIS A 297 -6.09 -6.29 -11.25
C HIS A 297 -5.29 -7.26 -12.13
N GLY A 298 -5.78 -7.57 -13.32
CA GLY A 298 -5.10 -8.47 -14.26
C GLY A 298 -5.26 -9.96 -13.95
N SER A 299 -5.21 -10.78 -14.99
CA SER A 299 -5.28 -12.24 -14.90
C SER A 299 -4.57 -12.87 -16.09
N PRO A 300 -3.91 -14.03 -15.90
CA PRO A 300 -3.30 -14.78 -16.99
C PRO A 300 -4.32 -15.22 -18.06
N SER A 301 -5.58 -15.33 -17.70
CA SER A 301 -6.64 -15.85 -18.57
C SER A 301 -7.56 -14.78 -19.15
N HIS A 302 -7.28 -13.49 -18.97
CA HIS A 302 -8.16 -12.42 -19.47
C HIS A 302 -7.93 -12.18 -20.96
N PRO A 303 -8.93 -12.44 -21.84
CA PRO A 303 -8.75 -12.44 -23.29
C PRO A 303 -8.56 -11.04 -23.92
N SER A 304 -8.77 -9.96 -23.18
CA SER A 304 -8.61 -8.59 -23.70
C SER A 304 -7.18 -8.09 -23.70
N THR A 305 -6.23 -8.83 -23.13
CA THR A 305 -4.82 -8.49 -23.15
C THR A 305 -4.14 -9.34 -24.21
N SER A 306 -3.63 -8.72 -25.27
CA SER A 306 -2.85 -9.37 -26.33
C SER A 306 -1.55 -10.02 -25.81
N THR A 307 -1.23 -9.82 -24.55
CA THR A 307 -0.17 -10.49 -23.81
C THR A 307 -0.72 -10.86 -22.44
N PRO A 308 -1.26 -12.10 -22.29
CA PRO A 308 -1.85 -12.58 -21.02
C PRO A 308 -0.94 -12.32 -19.81
N ASP A 309 0.33 -12.34 -20.04
CA ASP A 309 1.38 -12.35 -19.03
C ASP A 309 1.73 -10.95 -18.51
N ALA A 310 1.58 -9.91 -19.32
CA ALA A 310 1.75 -8.52 -18.87
C ALA A 310 0.64 -8.10 -17.88
N ALA A 311 -0.56 -8.66 -18.03
CA ALA A 311 -1.69 -8.39 -17.14
C ALA A 311 -1.51 -8.96 -15.73
N LEU A 312 -0.68 -10.01 -15.55
CA LEU A 312 -0.33 -10.55 -14.24
C LEU A 312 0.49 -9.59 -13.39
N VAL A 313 1.23 -8.74 -14.06
CA VAL A 313 2.24 -7.90 -13.44
C VAL A 313 1.79 -6.46 -13.38
N ARG A 314 1.02 -6.04 -14.39
CA ARG A 314 0.47 -4.68 -14.49
C ARG A 314 -1.03 -4.74 -14.63
N PRO A 315 -1.77 -4.11 -13.73
CA PRO A 315 -3.20 -3.98 -13.87
C PRO A 315 -3.58 -3.37 -15.22
N PRO A 316 -4.54 -3.93 -15.95
CA PRO A 316 -5.00 -3.37 -17.23
C PRO A 316 -5.71 -2.02 -17.05
N VAL A 317 -6.35 -1.79 -15.90
CA VAL A 317 -6.87 -0.49 -15.48
C VAL A 317 -5.91 0.09 -14.46
N ARG A 318 -5.21 1.17 -14.82
CA ARG A 318 -4.17 1.75 -13.94
C ARG A 318 -4.75 2.62 -12.84
N TYR A 319 -5.81 3.35 -13.11
CA TYR A 319 -6.36 4.33 -12.17
C TYR A 319 -7.83 4.08 -11.95
N HIS A 320 -8.27 4.08 -10.71
CA HIS A 320 -9.67 3.94 -10.37
C HIS A 320 -10.04 4.70 -9.10
N SER A 321 -11.32 5.09 -9.00
CA SER A 321 -11.88 5.77 -7.85
C SER A 321 -12.46 4.82 -6.78
N ILE A 322 -12.26 3.51 -6.91
CA ILE A 322 -12.58 2.57 -5.82
C ILE A 322 -11.56 2.81 -4.72
N THR A 323 -11.96 3.52 -3.71
CA THR A 323 -11.10 3.92 -2.61
C THR A 323 -11.91 4.04 -1.33
N SER A 324 -11.23 3.80 -0.22
CA SER A 324 -11.75 4.04 1.12
C SER A 324 -11.52 5.47 1.61
N ALA A 325 -11.24 6.44 0.71
CA ALA A 325 -11.15 7.84 1.10
C ALA A 325 -12.43 8.27 1.81
N CYS A 326 -12.27 8.74 3.05
CA CYS A 326 -13.38 9.06 3.93
C CYS A 326 -14.17 10.28 3.41
N PRO A 327 -15.31 10.10 2.73
CA PRO A 327 -16.26 11.18 2.53
C PRO A 327 -17.05 11.40 3.82
N ARG A 328 -17.73 12.51 3.93
CA ARG A 328 -18.83 12.58 4.89
C ARG A 328 -19.86 11.50 4.54
N PRO A 329 -20.56 10.91 5.54
CA PRO A 329 -21.69 10.04 5.28
C PRO A 329 -22.63 10.75 4.31
N GLU A 330 -22.97 10.09 3.22
CA GLU A 330 -23.97 10.63 2.30
C GLU A 330 -25.37 10.40 2.89
N SER A 331 -26.37 11.03 2.30
CA SER A 331 -27.77 10.94 2.78
C SER A 331 -28.32 9.52 2.86
N ASP A 332 -27.68 8.57 2.17
CA ASP A 332 -27.99 7.14 2.20
C ASP A 332 -27.26 6.35 3.31
N GLY A 333 -26.49 7.05 4.16
CA GLY A 333 -25.73 6.45 5.24
C GLY A 333 -24.45 5.71 4.81
N TYR A 334 -24.10 5.75 3.52
CA TYR A 334 -22.88 5.12 3.03
C TYR A 334 -21.65 5.90 3.48
N SER A 335 -20.82 5.25 4.28
CA SER A 335 -19.47 5.72 4.61
C SER A 335 -18.50 4.54 4.55
N PRO A 336 -17.60 4.51 3.57
CA PRO A 336 -16.56 3.47 3.49
C PRO A 336 -15.45 3.69 4.52
N CYS A 337 -15.58 4.71 5.35
CA CYS A 337 -14.53 5.15 6.27
C CYS A 337 -14.81 4.67 7.69
N PRO A 338 -13.88 3.95 8.33
CA PRO A 338 -13.95 3.74 9.76
C PRO A 338 -13.95 5.07 10.53
N PRO A 339 -14.75 5.20 11.62
CA PRO A 339 -14.85 6.45 12.39
C PRO A 339 -13.48 7.02 12.82
N ARG A 340 -12.51 6.15 13.12
CA ARG A 340 -11.15 6.55 13.52
C ARG A 340 -10.40 7.39 12.46
N LEU A 341 -10.78 7.27 11.19
CA LEU A 341 -10.16 7.99 10.06
C LEU A 341 -10.95 9.22 9.62
N GLU A 342 -12.16 9.43 10.11
CA GLU A 342 -13.01 10.57 9.73
C GLU A 342 -12.37 11.92 10.09
N ARG A 343 -11.57 11.95 11.16
CA ARG A 343 -10.82 13.16 11.59
C ARG A 343 -9.86 13.68 10.51
N ASN A 344 -9.44 12.83 9.57
CA ASN A 344 -8.54 13.21 8.49
C ASN A 344 -9.26 13.87 7.31
N ALA A 345 -10.60 13.89 7.30
CA ALA A 345 -11.36 14.49 6.23
C ALA A 345 -11.26 16.02 6.23
N ARG A 346 -11.07 16.60 5.04
CA ARG A 346 -11.00 18.03 4.77
C ARG A 346 -11.99 18.39 3.68
N THR A 347 -12.45 19.62 3.69
CA THR A 347 -13.35 20.13 2.65
C THR A 347 -12.56 20.91 1.61
N TYR A 348 -12.71 20.51 0.35
CA TYR A 348 -12.02 21.07 -0.80
C TYR A 348 -13.04 21.82 -1.68
N ARG A 349 -12.62 22.97 -2.19
CA ARG A 349 -13.29 23.68 -3.28
C ARG A 349 -12.49 23.46 -4.57
N ILE A 350 -13.15 22.97 -5.60
CA ILE A 350 -12.56 22.68 -6.91
C ILE A 350 -13.23 23.63 -7.90
N THR A 351 -12.48 24.56 -8.47
CA THR A 351 -12.96 25.45 -9.52
C THR A 351 -12.98 24.70 -10.84
N LEU A 352 -14.08 24.77 -11.55
CA LEU A 352 -14.34 24.08 -12.82
C LEU A 352 -13.98 24.98 -14.02
N ALA A 353 -13.76 24.38 -15.18
CA ALA A 353 -13.39 25.10 -16.40
C ALA A 353 -14.46 26.10 -16.86
N ASN A 354 -15.74 25.90 -16.50
CA ASN A 354 -16.86 26.83 -16.81
C ASN A 354 -16.97 27.99 -15.82
N GLY A 355 -16.02 28.17 -14.89
CA GLY A 355 -16.04 29.20 -13.86
C GLY A 355 -16.88 28.86 -12.63
N GLY A 356 -17.65 27.77 -12.64
CA GLY A 356 -18.35 27.24 -11.47
C GLY A 356 -17.38 26.57 -10.48
N PHE A 357 -17.91 26.03 -9.40
CA PHE A 357 -17.15 25.23 -8.46
C PHE A 357 -17.97 24.08 -7.89
N GLN A 358 -17.28 23.06 -7.44
CA GLN A 358 -17.84 22.01 -6.59
C GLN A 358 -17.10 21.97 -5.26
N THR A 359 -17.80 21.53 -4.21
CA THR A 359 -17.23 21.34 -2.89
C THR A 359 -17.32 19.87 -2.51
N VAL A 360 -16.24 19.31 -2.00
CA VAL A 360 -16.16 17.91 -1.58
C VAL A 360 -15.44 17.79 -0.25
N THR A 361 -15.95 16.93 0.64
CA THR A 361 -15.26 16.56 1.86
C THR A 361 -14.71 15.15 1.71
N THR A 362 -13.40 15.01 1.89
CA THR A 362 -12.70 13.72 1.77
C THR A 362 -11.39 13.73 2.58
N SER A 363 -10.95 12.58 3.07
CA SER A 363 -9.66 12.44 3.72
C SER A 363 -8.51 12.44 2.71
N ASP A 364 -8.76 12.01 1.47
CA ASP A 364 -7.78 11.99 0.40
C ASP A 364 -8.45 12.27 -0.95
N PRO A 365 -8.12 13.38 -1.61
CA PRO A 365 -8.64 13.67 -2.93
C PRO A 365 -7.93 12.92 -4.08
N GLY A 366 -6.93 12.07 -3.76
CA GLY A 366 -6.22 11.25 -4.74
C GLY A 366 -5.46 12.05 -5.78
N ARG A 367 -5.52 11.60 -7.02
CA ARG A 367 -4.84 12.20 -8.17
C ARG A 367 -5.33 13.61 -8.51
N LEU A 368 -6.47 14.05 -8.00
CA LEU A 368 -6.90 15.45 -8.16
C LEU A 368 -5.81 16.45 -7.75
N LEU A 369 -5.02 16.14 -6.71
CA LEU A 369 -3.93 17.01 -6.26
C LEU A 369 -2.73 17.06 -7.22
N LEU A 370 -2.63 16.11 -8.15
CA LEU A 370 -1.58 16.09 -9.18
C LEU A 370 -2.04 16.78 -10.47
N THR A 371 -3.28 16.52 -10.86
CA THR A 371 -3.78 16.89 -12.20
C THR A 371 -4.66 18.12 -12.20
N GLY A 372 -5.30 18.46 -11.08
CA GLY A 372 -6.34 19.47 -11.00
C GLY A 372 -7.65 19.07 -11.70
N GLN A 373 -7.72 17.88 -12.30
CA GLN A 373 -8.89 17.44 -13.05
C GLN A 373 -9.98 16.92 -12.10
N PRO A 374 -11.20 17.45 -12.15
CA PRO A 374 -12.30 16.98 -11.30
C PRO A 374 -12.62 15.48 -11.46
N ALA A 375 -12.35 14.91 -12.65
CA ALA A 375 -12.51 13.48 -12.91
C ALA A 375 -11.53 12.60 -12.11
N ASP A 376 -10.42 13.15 -11.66
CA ASP A 376 -9.39 12.46 -10.88
C ASP A 376 -9.63 12.54 -9.36
N LEU A 377 -10.77 13.05 -8.94
CA LEU A 377 -11.16 13.11 -7.54
C LEU A 377 -11.25 11.68 -6.96
N ARG A 378 -10.47 11.43 -5.90
CA ARG A 378 -10.38 10.13 -5.22
C ARG A 378 -9.85 9.00 -6.11
N VAL A 379 -9.26 9.30 -7.25
CA VAL A 379 -8.62 8.31 -8.11
C VAL A 379 -7.27 7.93 -7.53
N MET A 380 -7.01 6.63 -7.45
CA MET A 380 -5.76 6.03 -6.98
C MET A 380 -5.20 5.07 -8.04
N ASP A 381 -3.95 4.74 -7.93
CA ASP A 381 -3.33 3.67 -8.72
C ASP A 381 -3.90 2.31 -8.30
N VAL A 382 -4.19 1.46 -9.29
CA VAL A 382 -4.67 0.09 -9.04
C VAL A 382 -3.45 -0.78 -8.76
N THR A 383 -3.43 -1.38 -7.57
CA THR A 383 -2.29 -2.18 -7.11
C THR A 383 -2.36 -3.62 -7.62
N GLN A 384 -1.19 -4.25 -7.78
CA GLN A 384 -1.07 -5.68 -7.93
C GLN A 384 -1.41 -6.38 -6.58
N LEU A 385 -1.85 -7.65 -6.65
CA LEU A 385 -2.34 -8.36 -5.46
C LEU A 385 -1.43 -9.50 -4.98
N ARG A 386 -0.26 -9.70 -5.60
CA ARG A 386 0.66 -10.78 -5.17
C ARG A 386 1.32 -10.44 -3.84
N GLY A 387 1.26 -11.37 -2.92
CA GLY A 387 1.71 -11.18 -1.54
C GLY A 387 0.72 -10.43 -0.65
N ILE A 388 -0.52 -10.23 -1.10
CA ILE A 388 -1.54 -9.45 -0.38
C ILE A 388 -1.81 -9.97 1.03
N THR A 389 -1.70 -11.27 1.28
CA THR A 389 -1.89 -11.87 2.61
C THR A 389 -0.87 -11.41 3.65
N ARG A 390 0.26 -10.87 3.21
CA ARG A 390 1.35 -10.42 4.07
C ARG A 390 1.31 -8.93 4.34
N THR A 391 0.42 -8.19 3.67
CA THR A 391 0.42 -6.73 3.63
C THR A 391 -0.85 -6.10 4.18
N ALA A 392 -1.56 -6.82 5.04
CA ALA A 392 -2.66 -6.23 5.82
C ALA A 392 -2.11 -5.15 6.79
N PRO A 393 -2.89 -4.12 7.10
CA PRO A 393 -4.21 -3.75 6.60
C PRO A 393 -4.18 -3.19 5.18
N TYR A 394 -5.36 -3.04 4.58
CA TYR A 394 -5.51 -2.71 3.16
C TYR A 394 -5.99 -1.29 2.92
N PHE A 395 -5.88 -0.88 1.65
CA PHE A 395 -6.13 0.45 1.11
C PHE A 395 -5.06 1.49 1.51
N HIS A 396 -5.11 2.64 0.85
CA HIS A 396 -4.16 3.73 1.04
C HIS A 396 -4.14 4.31 2.46
N ASN A 397 -5.14 4.01 3.27
CA ASN A 397 -5.32 4.52 4.64
C ASN A 397 -5.54 3.41 5.69
N ASN A 398 -5.20 2.17 5.38
CA ASN A 398 -5.37 1.02 6.29
C ASN A 398 -6.80 0.85 6.84
N SER A 399 -7.81 1.21 6.03
CA SER A 399 -9.22 1.19 6.47
C SER A 399 -9.81 -0.21 6.60
N ALA A 400 -9.29 -1.21 5.86
CA ALA A 400 -9.75 -2.59 5.92
C ALA A 400 -8.69 -3.47 6.61
N ALA A 401 -9.06 -4.10 7.70
CA ALA A 401 -8.15 -4.94 8.49
C ALA A 401 -7.95 -6.32 7.85
N THR A 402 -8.95 -6.83 7.15
CA THR A 402 -9.01 -8.18 6.58
C THR A 402 -9.38 -8.15 5.10
N LEU A 403 -9.17 -9.26 4.39
CA LEU A 403 -9.65 -9.42 3.01
C LEU A 403 -11.19 -9.45 2.95
N GLU A 404 -11.83 -9.91 4.01
CA GLU A 404 -13.28 -9.84 4.16
C GLU A 404 -13.78 -8.40 4.14
N ASP A 405 -13.13 -7.50 4.90
CA ASP A 405 -13.46 -6.07 4.92
C ASP A 405 -13.23 -5.42 3.55
N VAL A 406 -12.20 -5.87 2.82
CA VAL A 406 -11.96 -5.43 1.44
C VAL A 406 -13.13 -5.79 0.54
N LEU A 407 -13.61 -7.05 0.60
CA LEU A 407 -14.74 -7.48 -0.20
C LEU A 407 -16.04 -6.76 0.19
N ASP A 408 -16.23 -6.45 1.48
CA ASP A 408 -17.40 -5.68 1.95
C ASP A 408 -17.38 -4.25 1.40
N LEU A 409 -16.21 -3.60 1.35
CA LEU A 409 -16.07 -2.27 0.74
C LEU A 409 -16.38 -2.31 -0.76
N TYR A 410 -15.84 -3.29 -1.49
CA TYR A 410 -16.12 -3.45 -2.91
C TYR A 410 -17.61 -3.70 -3.16
N ASP A 411 -18.25 -4.58 -2.39
CA ASP A 411 -19.68 -4.86 -2.51
C ASP A 411 -20.52 -3.60 -2.27
N ALA A 412 -20.23 -2.86 -1.21
CA ALA A 412 -20.90 -1.60 -0.90
C ALA A 412 -20.73 -0.56 -2.02
N PHE A 413 -19.50 -0.43 -2.55
CA PHE A 413 -19.21 0.48 -3.66
C PHE A 413 -20.01 0.12 -4.91
N PHE A 414 -20.01 -1.13 -5.33
CA PHE A 414 -20.69 -1.55 -6.56
C PHE A 414 -22.19 -1.49 -6.44
N ARG A 415 -22.78 -1.85 -5.27
CA ARG A 415 -24.22 -1.67 -5.01
C ARG A 415 -24.63 -0.22 -5.11
N ARG A 416 -23.80 0.70 -4.64
CA ARG A 416 -24.04 2.12 -4.74
C ARG A 416 -23.98 2.60 -6.18
N VAL A 417 -22.94 2.24 -6.92
CA VAL A 417 -22.80 2.59 -8.35
C VAL A 417 -23.99 2.10 -9.15
N ALA A 418 -24.44 0.87 -8.93
CA ALA A 418 -25.63 0.33 -9.58
C ALA A 418 -26.90 1.14 -9.30
N ARG A 419 -27.06 1.68 -8.07
CA ARG A 419 -28.21 2.54 -7.71
C ARG A 419 -28.14 3.92 -8.33
N LEU A 420 -26.95 4.47 -8.50
CA LEU A 420 -26.76 5.85 -8.96
C LEU A 420 -26.71 5.99 -10.48
N ASN A 421 -26.90 4.92 -11.24
CA ASN A 421 -26.66 4.84 -12.68
C ASN A 421 -25.16 5.03 -12.99
N PRO A 422 -24.40 3.97 -13.30
CA PRO A 422 -22.95 4.06 -13.39
C PRO A 422 -22.55 5.13 -14.41
N PRO A 423 -21.49 5.92 -14.14
CA PRO A 423 -20.92 6.76 -15.15
C PRO A 423 -20.55 5.91 -16.36
N PRO A 424 -20.75 6.41 -17.59
CA PRO A 424 -20.55 5.63 -18.82
C PRO A 424 -19.14 5.08 -19.02
N ASN A 425 -18.21 5.43 -18.15
CA ASN A 425 -16.80 5.05 -18.21
C ASN A 425 -16.38 3.93 -17.23
N LEU A 426 -17.29 3.44 -16.38
CA LEU A 426 -17.01 2.21 -15.63
C LEU A 426 -17.29 1.03 -16.55
N PRO A 427 -16.35 0.08 -16.69
CA PRO A 427 -16.67 -1.14 -17.41
C PRO A 427 -17.89 -1.77 -16.75
N PRO A 428 -18.88 -2.21 -17.54
CA PRO A 428 -20.08 -2.84 -16.99
C PRO A 428 -19.64 -4.06 -16.19
N ILE A 429 -19.94 -4.06 -14.92
CA ILE A 429 -19.75 -5.24 -14.08
C ILE A 429 -20.92 -6.15 -14.45
N LEU A 430 -20.63 -7.07 -15.36
CA LEU A 430 -21.58 -8.04 -15.82
C LEU A 430 -21.55 -9.21 -14.83
N SER A 431 -22.71 -9.55 -14.28
CA SER A 431 -22.92 -10.87 -13.72
C SER A 431 -22.76 -11.93 -14.82
N SER A 432 -22.59 -13.20 -14.44
CA SER A 432 -22.46 -14.32 -15.39
C SER A 432 -23.62 -14.45 -16.37
N ASP A 433 -24.74 -13.80 -16.10
CA ASP A 433 -25.95 -13.74 -16.94
C ASP A 433 -26.13 -12.40 -17.69
N GLY A 434 -25.11 -11.52 -17.65
CA GLY A 434 -25.10 -10.27 -18.40
C GLY A 434 -25.93 -9.16 -17.79
N LEU A 435 -26.47 -9.32 -16.59
CA LEU A 435 -27.27 -8.32 -15.90
C LEU A 435 -26.38 -7.40 -15.06
N VAL A 436 -26.59 -6.09 -15.18
CA VAL A 436 -26.01 -5.08 -14.30
C VAL A 436 -26.48 -5.35 -12.86
N VAL A 437 -25.57 -5.53 -12.01
CA VAL A 437 -25.63 -6.19 -10.74
C VAL A 437 -26.57 -5.53 -9.74
N ASP A 438 -27.71 -6.13 -9.53
CA ASP A 438 -28.54 -5.92 -8.34
C ASP A 438 -28.17 -6.86 -7.16
N ARG A 439 -27.10 -7.67 -7.30
CA ARG A 439 -26.74 -8.77 -6.38
C ARG A 439 -25.36 -8.70 -5.74
N GLY A 440 -24.66 -7.56 -5.83
CA GLY A 440 -23.25 -7.50 -5.44
C GLY A 440 -22.35 -8.11 -6.53
N PHE A 441 -21.09 -7.67 -6.60
CA PHE A 441 -20.21 -8.12 -7.67
C PHE A 441 -19.62 -9.54 -7.42
N VAL A 442 -19.66 -10.01 -6.18
CA VAL A 442 -19.36 -11.39 -5.75
C VAL A 442 -20.48 -11.86 -4.85
N THR A 443 -21.08 -13.01 -5.18
CA THR A 443 -22.19 -13.53 -4.36
C THR A 443 -21.69 -14.04 -3.01
N ALA A 444 -22.62 -14.21 -2.07
CA ALA A 444 -22.27 -14.73 -0.74
C ALA A 444 -21.66 -16.15 -0.82
N GLU A 445 -22.14 -16.96 -1.76
CA GLU A 445 -21.65 -18.32 -2.00
C GLU A 445 -20.26 -18.36 -2.65
N GLU A 446 -19.90 -17.35 -3.44
CA GLU A 446 -18.61 -17.23 -4.12
C GLU A 446 -17.50 -16.67 -3.21
N ARG A 447 -17.87 -15.88 -2.18
CA ARG A 447 -16.90 -15.20 -1.30
C ARG A 447 -15.89 -16.15 -0.65
N PRO A 448 -16.26 -17.32 -0.10
CA PRO A 448 -15.29 -18.23 0.50
C PRO A 448 -14.23 -18.72 -0.48
N ALA A 449 -14.64 -19.04 -1.71
CA ALA A 449 -13.73 -19.49 -2.76
C ALA A 449 -12.79 -18.35 -3.20
N LEU A 450 -13.30 -17.15 -3.43
CA LEU A 450 -12.49 -15.98 -3.75
C LEU A 450 -11.47 -15.66 -2.66
N LEU A 451 -11.89 -15.69 -1.39
CA LEU A 451 -10.98 -15.47 -0.25
C LEU A 451 -9.90 -16.55 -0.18
N ALA A 452 -10.26 -17.83 -0.44
CA ALA A 452 -9.28 -18.91 -0.48
C ALA A 452 -8.22 -18.65 -1.56
N TYR A 453 -8.61 -18.22 -2.75
CA TYR A 453 -7.69 -17.86 -3.82
C TYR A 453 -6.82 -16.64 -3.47
N LEU A 454 -7.41 -15.55 -2.98
CA LEU A 454 -6.67 -14.34 -2.60
C LEU A 454 -5.63 -14.63 -1.50
N ARG A 455 -5.92 -15.57 -0.60
CA ARG A 455 -5.00 -15.99 0.45
C ARG A 455 -3.81 -16.80 -0.06
N LYS A 456 -3.83 -17.24 -1.29
CA LYS A 456 -2.70 -17.92 -1.97
C LYS A 456 -1.78 -16.93 -2.71
N GLN A 457 -2.26 -15.71 -2.99
CA GLN A 457 -1.47 -14.69 -3.66
C GLN A 457 -0.45 -14.08 -2.68
#